data_bebce79c17f727b92f0131b29a35c7af
#
_entry.id   bebce79c17f727b92f0131b29a35c7af
#
_cell.length_a   1.000
_cell.length_b   1.000
_cell.length_c   1.000
_cell.angle_alpha   90.00
_cell.angle_beta   90.00
_cell.angle_gamma   90.00
#
_symmetry.space_group_name_H-M   'P 1'
#
loop_
_entity.id
_entity.type
_entity.pdbx_description
1 polymer ?
#
loop_
_entity_poly.entity_id
_entity_poly.type
_entity_poly.pdbx_seq_one_letter_code
_entity_poly.pdbx_strand_id
1 'polypeptide(L)'
;MKGYVPGLQPGPGEPYIKLNSNENPYPPSPRVKEVLRQTAYEDLRLYPDPVSLELRERLGKLLGFSADQIICGNGSDDILRILVQTFAEAGESLGFCEPAFPLYRVLGNIHGVKNVVLRITEPYEQPPSIPRDLKLFFWANPNSPVGFSYPSAKIAEMARQTDGIFVVDEAYAEFADENALDLVHRLENVIVVRTVSKSYSLAGARLGYAIGPEKWIAEMFKTKDPFNVTRLTQSVVAAALKDQETLRRQISQIRETRGWFSRESKSLGYRIIPSQANFIFLQPPQKGRGIKFYEALFARKILARYYDEPGLQDGVRLTIGKREEMERVLQVLKELLPEFLSA
;
A
#
# COMPACT_ATOMS: atom_id res chain seq x y z
N MET A 1 -19.96 -13.97 -2.54
CA MET A 1 -18.81 -13.01 -2.60
C MET A 1 -17.60 -13.63 -1.91
N LYS A 2 -16.42 -13.62 -2.52
CA LYS A 2 -15.17 -13.97 -1.80
C LYS A 2 -14.65 -12.70 -1.12
N GLY A 3 -14.40 -12.79 0.20
CA GLY A 3 -13.76 -11.71 0.96
C GLY A 3 -12.24 -11.65 0.71
N TYR A 4 -11.59 -10.61 1.24
CA TYR A 4 -10.12 -10.52 1.26
C TYR A 4 -9.54 -11.61 2.17
N VAL A 5 -8.55 -12.35 1.66
CA VAL A 5 -7.83 -13.37 2.44
C VAL A 5 -6.47 -12.81 2.84
N PRO A 6 -6.23 -12.52 4.13
CA PRO A 6 -4.93 -12.03 4.59
C PRO A 6 -3.84 -13.09 4.42
N GLY A 7 -2.57 -12.66 4.41
CA GLY A 7 -1.43 -13.57 4.47
C GLY A 7 -1.35 -14.28 5.83
N LEU A 8 -0.70 -15.45 5.85
CA LEU A 8 -0.42 -16.20 7.07
C LEU A 8 0.27 -15.30 8.11
N GLN A 9 -0.22 -15.36 9.34
CA GLN A 9 0.40 -14.71 10.50
C GLN A 9 1.02 -15.81 11.37
N PRO A 10 2.36 -15.88 11.47
CA PRO A 10 3.01 -16.87 12.32
C PRO A 10 2.70 -16.60 13.79
N GLY A 11 2.64 -17.67 14.58
CA GLY A 11 2.50 -17.58 16.03
C GLY A 11 3.76 -17.00 16.70
N PRO A 12 3.66 -16.53 17.96
CA PRO A 12 4.81 -16.05 18.70
C PRO A 12 5.91 -17.12 18.79
N GLY A 13 7.14 -16.76 18.42
CA GLY A 13 8.30 -17.66 18.49
C GLY A 13 8.45 -18.66 17.32
N GLU A 14 7.54 -18.68 16.36
CA GLU A 14 7.74 -19.46 15.15
C GLU A 14 8.89 -18.87 14.29
N PRO A 15 9.84 -19.73 13.85
CA PRO A 15 11.09 -19.26 13.21
C PRO A 15 10.91 -18.91 11.74
N TYR A 16 9.95 -18.04 11.42
CA TYR A 16 9.75 -17.57 10.06
C TYR A 16 10.40 -16.21 9.80
N ILE A 17 11.03 -16.06 8.64
CA ILE A 17 11.30 -14.74 8.05
C ILE A 17 10.00 -14.26 7.40
N LYS A 18 9.32 -13.31 8.03
CA LYS A 18 7.98 -12.85 7.63
C LYS A 18 8.08 -11.73 6.58
N LEU A 19 7.89 -12.07 5.31
CA LEU A 19 8.00 -11.15 4.17
C LEU A 19 6.74 -11.14 3.28
N ASN A 20 5.56 -11.40 3.86
CA ASN A 20 4.31 -11.57 3.11
C ASN A 20 3.30 -10.41 3.22
N SER A 21 3.52 -9.45 4.13
CA SER A 21 2.51 -8.42 4.47
C SER A 21 2.99 -6.98 4.25
N ASN A 22 4.15 -6.78 3.63
CA ASN A 22 4.74 -5.46 3.36
C ASN A 22 4.90 -4.60 4.62
N GLU A 23 5.22 -5.24 5.74
CA GLU A 23 5.55 -4.54 6.98
C GLU A 23 6.96 -3.93 6.89
N ASN A 24 7.17 -2.83 7.58
CA ASN A 24 8.51 -2.25 7.70
C ASN A 24 9.34 -3.12 8.66
N PRO A 25 10.56 -3.54 8.30
CA PRO A 25 11.40 -4.39 9.15
C PRO A 25 12.04 -3.64 10.33
N TYR A 26 11.95 -2.33 10.35
CA TYR A 26 12.49 -1.49 11.41
C TYR A 26 11.40 -1.05 12.38
N PRO A 27 11.74 -0.80 13.67
CA PRO A 27 10.77 -0.32 14.65
C PRO A 27 10.30 1.11 14.30
N PRO A 28 9.14 1.53 14.80
CA PRO A 28 8.69 2.92 14.65
C PRO A 28 9.64 3.91 15.38
N SER A 29 9.45 5.20 15.12
CA SER A 29 10.21 6.27 15.77
C SER A 29 10.26 6.09 17.29
N PRO A 30 11.42 6.35 17.96
CA PRO A 30 11.53 6.36 19.41
C PRO A 30 10.50 7.27 20.12
N ARG A 31 10.05 8.35 19.45
CA ARG A 31 9.00 9.25 19.97
C ARG A 31 7.67 8.53 20.20
N VAL A 32 7.38 7.49 19.42
CA VAL A 32 6.19 6.64 19.64
C VAL A 32 6.28 5.89 20.97
N LYS A 33 7.48 5.37 21.31
CA LYS A 33 7.71 4.69 22.59
C LYS A 33 7.47 5.61 23.78
N GLU A 34 7.85 6.88 23.66
CA GLU A 34 7.62 7.87 24.71
C GLU A 34 6.13 8.13 24.95
N VAL A 35 5.36 8.33 23.87
CA VAL A 35 3.91 8.50 23.94
C VAL A 35 3.22 7.29 24.57
N LEU A 36 3.60 6.07 24.18
CA LEU A 36 3.03 4.85 24.76
C LEU A 36 3.30 4.71 26.26
N ARG A 37 4.44 5.20 26.75
CA ARG A 37 4.78 5.19 28.18
C ARG A 37 4.02 6.26 28.99
N GLN A 38 3.70 7.38 28.34
CA GLN A 38 3.03 8.52 28.97
C GLN A 38 1.51 8.43 28.90
N THR A 39 0.96 7.52 28.07
CA THR A 39 -0.49 7.37 27.95
C THR A 39 -1.07 6.76 29.23
N ALA A 40 -1.91 7.52 29.91
CA ALA A 40 -2.64 7.03 31.08
C ALA A 40 -3.74 6.05 30.63
N TYR A 41 -3.85 4.90 31.31
CA TYR A 41 -4.87 3.91 30.95
C TYR A 41 -6.29 4.45 31.16
N GLU A 42 -6.48 5.37 32.12
CA GLU A 42 -7.74 6.05 32.39
C GLU A 42 -8.26 6.86 31.19
N ASP A 43 -7.37 7.36 30.33
CA ASP A 43 -7.76 8.12 29.15
C ASP A 43 -8.46 7.28 28.09
N LEU A 44 -8.30 5.95 28.13
CA LEU A 44 -8.96 5.03 27.19
C LEU A 44 -10.49 5.04 27.31
N ARG A 45 -11.06 5.53 28.44
CA ARG A 45 -12.51 5.71 28.61
C ARG A 45 -13.10 6.89 27.83
N LEU A 46 -12.25 7.76 27.29
CA LEU A 46 -12.67 8.98 26.60
C LEU A 46 -12.63 8.80 25.08
N TYR A 47 -13.64 9.28 24.39
CA TYR A 47 -13.62 9.34 22.93
C TYR A 47 -12.46 10.21 22.41
N PRO A 48 -11.91 9.88 21.23
CA PRO A 48 -10.91 10.71 20.55
C PRO A 48 -11.53 11.99 19.98
N ASP A 49 -10.69 12.88 19.44
CA ASP A 49 -11.16 13.94 18.54
C ASP A 49 -11.84 13.31 17.29
N PRO A 50 -13.15 13.61 17.06
CA PRO A 50 -13.91 13.00 15.97
C PRO A 50 -13.42 13.37 14.57
N VAL A 51 -12.70 14.47 14.44
CA VAL A 51 -12.18 14.97 13.16
C VAL A 51 -10.66 14.83 13.03
N SER A 52 -9.98 14.31 14.06
CA SER A 52 -8.51 14.14 14.08
C SER A 52 -7.77 15.44 13.68
N LEU A 53 -8.19 16.60 14.20
CA LEU A 53 -7.73 17.91 13.74
C LEU A 53 -6.21 18.07 13.85
N GLU A 54 -5.64 17.70 14.99
CA GLU A 54 -4.18 17.77 15.19
C GLU A 54 -3.40 16.96 14.12
N LEU A 55 -3.89 15.78 13.76
CA LEU A 55 -3.26 14.97 12.72
C LEU A 55 -3.37 15.64 11.35
N ARG A 56 -4.55 16.17 11.01
CA ARG A 56 -4.81 16.84 9.74
C ARG A 56 -3.93 18.09 9.58
N GLU A 57 -3.82 18.91 10.63
CA GLU A 57 -2.94 20.08 10.66
C GLU A 57 -1.45 19.70 10.49
N ARG A 58 -1.00 18.63 11.19
CA ARG A 58 0.38 18.16 11.08
C ARG A 58 0.69 17.60 9.69
N LEU A 59 -0.20 16.78 9.14
CA LEU A 59 -0.09 16.26 7.79
C LEU A 59 -0.11 17.40 6.77
N GLY A 60 -1.02 18.35 6.93
CA GLY A 60 -1.12 19.53 6.06
C GLY A 60 0.17 20.35 6.06
N LYS A 61 0.72 20.64 7.22
CA LYS A 61 2.02 21.33 7.35
C LYS A 61 3.17 20.57 6.70
N LEU A 62 3.17 19.23 6.83
CA LEU A 62 4.23 18.38 6.27
C LEU A 62 4.16 18.28 4.76
N LEU A 63 2.93 18.25 4.20
CA LEU A 63 2.68 17.90 2.81
C LEU A 63 2.29 19.12 1.93
N GLY A 64 2.07 20.29 2.52
CA GLY A 64 1.73 21.53 1.80
C GLY A 64 0.24 21.69 1.51
N PHE A 65 -0.66 21.19 2.40
CA PHE A 65 -2.11 21.24 2.26
C PHE A 65 -2.78 21.87 3.48
N SER A 66 -4.00 22.39 3.32
CA SER A 66 -4.85 22.79 4.45
C SER A 66 -5.40 21.56 5.18
N ALA A 67 -5.78 21.72 6.44
CA ALA A 67 -6.46 20.65 7.18
C ALA A 67 -7.78 20.24 6.49
N ASP A 68 -8.46 21.15 5.82
CA ASP A 68 -9.73 20.90 5.14
C ASP A 68 -9.60 20.11 3.84
N GLN A 69 -8.36 19.97 3.36
CA GLN A 69 -8.02 19.08 2.24
C GLN A 69 -7.65 17.66 2.69
N ILE A 70 -7.75 17.34 3.99
CA ILE A 70 -7.28 16.06 4.55
C ILE A 70 -8.37 15.41 5.39
N ILE A 71 -8.56 14.11 5.23
CA ILE A 71 -9.40 13.26 6.08
C ILE A 71 -8.61 12.06 6.58
N CYS A 72 -8.79 11.69 7.85
CA CYS A 72 -8.14 10.52 8.47
C CYS A 72 -9.12 9.37 8.63
N GLY A 73 -8.61 8.13 8.45
CA GLY A 73 -9.37 6.89 8.59
C GLY A 73 -8.60 5.78 9.31
N ASN A 74 -9.29 4.72 9.68
CA ASN A 74 -8.73 3.54 10.33
C ASN A 74 -7.96 2.65 9.35
N GLY A 75 -6.84 3.16 8.84
CA GLY A 75 -6.07 2.63 7.73
C GLY A 75 -6.57 3.16 6.37
N SER A 76 -5.75 3.00 5.33
CA SER A 76 -6.18 3.31 3.95
C SER A 76 -7.39 2.50 3.50
N ASP A 77 -7.58 1.30 4.04
CA ASP A 77 -8.75 0.45 3.76
C ASP A 77 -10.05 1.15 4.14
N ASP A 78 -10.08 1.86 5.27
CA ASP A 78 -11.23 2.65 5.72
C ASP A 78 -11.46 3.87 4.81
N ILE A 79 -10.40 4.54 4.40
CA ILE A 79 -10.48 5.65 3.43
C ILE A 79 -11.06 5.17 2.08
N LEU A 80 -10.60 4.02 1.56
CA LEU A 80 -11.13 3.45 0.33
C LEU A 80 -12.61 3.08 0.48
N ARG A 81 -13.04 2.55 1.64
CA ARG A 81 -14.44 2.29 1.95
C ARG A 81 -15.27 3.59 1.94
N ILE A 82 -14.79 4.62 2.63
CA ILE A 82 -15.44 5.94 2.69
C ILE A 82 -15.59 6.52 1.28
N LEU A 83 -14.57 6.42 0.43
CA LEU A 83 -14.62 6.88 -0.96
C LEU A 83 -15.75 6.19 -1.75
N VAL A 84 -15.84 4.87 -1.69
CA VAL A 84 -16.92 4.14 -2.38
C VAL A 84 -18.28 4.53 -1.81
N GLN A 85 -18.42 4.58 -0.49
CA GLN A 85 -19.66 4.92 0.21
C GLN A 85 -20.13 6.37 -0.08
N THR A 86 -19.19 7.29 -0.31
CA THR A 86 -19.50 8.72 -0.55
C THR A 86 -19.87 8.97 -2.01
N PHE A 87 -19.16 8.37 -2.96
CA PHE A 87 -19.18 8.81 -4.35
C PHE A 87 -19.81 7.82 -5.34
N ALA A 88 -20.23 6.63 -4.90
CA ALA A 88 -20.84 5.65 -5.77
C ALA A 88 -22.08 5.02 -5.15
N GLU A 89 -23.20 5.13 -5.83
CA GLU A 89 -24.45 4.45 -5.48
C GLU A 89 -24.49 3.03 -6.05
N ALA A 90 -25.39 2.20 -5.50
CA ALA A 90 -25.61 0.84 -6.01
C ALA A 90 -25.99 0.86 -7.50
N GLY A 91 -25.29 0.06 -8.30
CA GLY A 91 -25.46 0.00 -9.77
C GLY A 91 -24.57 0.96 -10.56
N GLU A 92 -23.95 1.96 -9.93
CA GLU A 92 -22.94 2.81 -10.57
C GLU A 92 -21.58 2.09 -10.70
N SER A 93 -20.58 2.73 -11.32
CA SER A 93 -19.35 2.06 -11.74
C SER A 93 -18.14 2.47 -10.93
N LEU A 94 -17.41 1.47 -10.39
CA LEU A 94 -16.05 1.59 -9.84
C LEU A 94 -15.05 0.92 -10.78
N GLY A 95 -14.13 1.70 -11.34
CA GLY A 95 -13.03 1.20 -12.17
C GLY A 95 -11.76 0.94 -11.35
N PHE A 96 -11.00 -0.06 -11.76
CA PHE A 96 -9.61 -0.30 -11.31
C PHE A 96 -8.88 -1.18 -12.30
N CYS A 97 -7.54 -1.20 -12.20
CA CYS A 97 -6.71 -1.96 -13.12
C CYS A 97 -6.10 -3.18 -12.43
N GLU A 98 -6.29 -4.38 -12.98
CA GLU A 98 -5.61 -5.61 -12.51
C GLU A 98 -4.29 -5.84 -13.26
N PRO A 99 -3.23 -6.32 -12.55
CA PRO A 99 -3.21 -6.74 -11.14
C PRO A 99 -3.35 -5.57 -10.16
N ALA A 100 -4.13 -5.77 -9.09
CA ALA A 100 -4.51 -4.74 -8.13
C ALA A 100 -4.55 -5.25 -6.69
N PHE A 101 -4.77 -4.32 -5.76
CA PHE A 101 -5.11 -4.66 -4.38
C PHE A 101 -6.52 -5.28 -4.35
N PRO A 102 -6.69 -6.53 -3.88
CA PRO A 102 -7.96 -7.24 -3.99
C PRO A 102 -9.14 -6.56 -3.29
N LEU A 103 -8.87 -5.67 -2.33
CA LEU A 103 -9.89 -4.93 -1.59
C LEU A 103 -10.75 -4.04 -2.50
N TYR A 104 -10.23 -3.51 -3.61
CA TYR A 104 -11.02 -2.67 -4.51
C TYR A 104 -12.28 -3.41 -5.01
N ARG A 105 -12.09 -4.63 -5.51
CA ARG A 105 -13.19 -5.49 -5.96
C ARG A 105 -14.16 -5.85 -4.83
N VAL A 106 -13.62 -6.11 -3.63
CA VAL A 106 -14.45 -6.45 -2.46
C VAL A 106 -15.33 -5.28 -2.06
N LEU A 107 -14.80 -4.05 -2.03
CA LEU A 107 -15.55 -2.84 -1.70
C LEU A 107 -16.67 -2.58 -2.71
N GLY A 108 -16.39 -2.68 -4.02
CA GLY A 108 -17.44 -2.56 -5.04
C GLY A 108 -18.56 -3.57 -4.83
N ASN A 109 -18.23 -4.82 -4.53
CA ASN A 109 -19.25 -5.87 -4.27
C ASN A 109 -20.07 -5.60 -3.00
N ILE A 110 -19.44 -5.13 -1.90
CA ILE A 110 -20.14 -4.81 -0.64
C ILE A 110 -21.17 -3.70 -0.84
N HIS A 111 -20.80 -2.67 -1.61
CA HIS A 111 -21.67 -1.51 -1.84
C HIS A 111 -22.62 -1.67 -3.03
N GLY A 112 -22.64 -2.85 -3.69
CA GLY A 112 -23.48 -3.09 -4.86
C GLY A 112 -23.08 -2.28 -6.09
N VAL A 113 -21.84 -1.76 -6.12
CA VAL A 113 -21.29 -0.99 -7.22
C VAL A 113 -20.72 -1.94 -8.27
N LYS A 114 -20.93 -1.63 -9.56
CA LYS A 114 -20.44 -2.43 -10.66
C LYS A 114 -18.92 -2.27 -10.81
N ASN A 115 -18.18 -3.36 -10.62
CA ASN A 115 -16.72 -3.37 -10.84
C ASN A 115 -16.39 -3.38 -12.34
N VAL A 116 -15.74 -2.33 -12.84
CA VAL A 116 -15.18 -2.23 -14.19
C VAL A 116 -13.69 -2.49 -14.12
N VAL A 117 -13.28 -3.69 -14.53
CA VAL A 117 -11.91 -4.16 -14.40
C VAL A 117 -11.17 -3.97 -15.72
N LEU A 118 -10.17 -3.12 -15.70
CA LEU A 118 -9.22 -2.98 -16.79
C LEU A 118 -8.03 -3.88 -16.54
N ARG A 119 -7.30 -4.27 -17.58
CA ARG A 119 -6.13 -5.13 -17.43
C ARG A 119 -4.88 -4.46 -17.95
N ILE A 120 -3.81 -4.59 -17.20
CA ILE A 120 -2.48 -4.23 -17.61
C ILE A 120 -1.58 -5.47 -17.52
N THR A 121 -0.76 -5.67 -18.54
CA THR A 121 0.12 -6.83 -18.64
C THR A 121 1.58 -6.41 -18.67
N GLU A 122 2.47 -7.33 -18.28
CA GLU A 122 3.92 -7.13 -18.42
C GLU A 122 4.24 -6.74 -19.88
N PRO A 123 5.08 -5.70 -20.11
CA PRO A 123 6.01 -5.08 -19.16
C PRO A 123 5.45 -3.91 -18.32
N TYR A 124 4.14 -3.68 -18.25
CA TYR A 124 3.47 -2.64 -17.46
C TYR A 124 3.81 -1.20 -17.84
N GLU A 125 4.21 -0.96 -19.10
CA GLU A 125 4.65 0.36 -19.58
C GLU A 125 3.49 1.28 -19.98
N GLN A 126 2.39 0.69 -20.44
CA GLN A 126 1.25 1.44 -20.95
C GLN A 126 0.01 1.20 -20.09
N PRO A 127 -0.62 2.27 -19.55
CA PRO A 127 -1.90 2.15 -18.89
C PRO A 127 -3.01 1.84 -19.91
N PRO A 128 -4.06 1.15 -19.49
CA PRO A 128 -5.25 0.99 -20.33
C PRO A 128 -5.99 2.32 -20.50
N SER A 129 -6.81 2.40 -21.54
CA SER A 129 -7.77 3.51 -21.69
C SER A 129 -8.85 3.43 -20.60
N ILE A 130 -9.12 4.53 -19.93
CA ILE A 130 -10.09 4.61 -18.83
C ILE A 130 -11.44 5.07 -19.37
N PRO A 131 -12.55 4.34 -19.12
CA PRO A 131 -13.88 4.80 -19.48
C PRO A 131 -14.24 6.13 -18.83
N ARG A 132 -14.90 6.99 -19.58
CA ARG A 132 -15.21 8.35 -19.17
C ARG A 132 -16.28 8.43 -18.08
N ASP A 133 -17.24 7.51 -18.11
CA ASP A 133 -18.47 7.49 -17.30
C ASP A 133 -18.31 6.78 -15.93
N LEU A 134 -17.09 6.48 -15.50
CA LEU A 134 -16.84 5.90 -14.18
C LEU A 134 -17.09 6.93 -13.08
N LYS A 135 -17.74 6.53 -11.99
CA LYS A 135 -17.89 7.37 -10.79
C LYS A 135 -16.62 7.47 -9.97
N LEU A 136 -15.92 6.33 -9.85
CA LEU A 136 -14.63 6.22 -9.18
C LEU A 136 -13.67 5.41 -10.05
N PHE A 137 -12.40 5.76 -10.02
CA PHE A 137 -11.33 4.93 -10.55
C PHE A 137 -10.19 4.83 -9.54
N PHE A 138 -9.84 3.60 -9.12
CA PHE A 138 -8.74 3.35 -8.19
C PHE A 138 -7.48 2.93 -8.95
N TRP A 139 -6.40 3.67 -8.71
CA TRP A 139 -5.08 3.42 -9.26
C TRP A 139 -4.03 3.36 -8.17
N ALA A 140 -3.43 2.19 -7.93
CA ALA A 140 -2.32 2.05 -6.99
C ALA A 140 -0.99 2.48 -7.64
N ASN A 141 -0.28 3.44 -7.03
CA ASN A 141 1.00 3.93 -7.50
C ASN A 141 1.95 4.25 -6.34
N PRO A 142 2.97 3.43 -6.08
CA PRO A 142 3.34 2.17 -6.74
C PRO A 142 2.27 1.08 -6.68
N ASN A 143 2.17 0.30 -7.75
CA ASN A 143 1.19 -0.78 -7.85
C ASN A 143 1.44 -1.88 -6.81
N SER A 144 0.40 -2.43 -6.26
CA SER A 144 0.44 -3.67 -5.48
C SER A 144 -0.45 -4.72 -6.16
N PRO A 145 0.06 -5.93 -6.45
CA PRO A 145 1.23 -6.57 -5.83
C PRO A 145 2.53 -6.55 -6.64
N VAL A 146 2.60 -5.83 -7.76
CA VAL A 146 3.74 -5.94 -8.69
C VAL A 146 4.89 -4.98 -8.36
N GLY A 147 4.57 -3.75 -7.95
CA GLY A 147 5.55 -2.74 -7.52
C GLY A 147 5.92 -1.69 -8.57
N PHE A 148 5.46 -1.81 -9.83
CA PHE A 148 5.72 -0.77 -10.83
C PHE A 148 5.07 0.57 -10.44
N SER A 149 5.59 1.66 -10.97
CA SER A 149 5.08 3.01 -10.71
C SER A 149 5.12 3.83 -11.99
N TYR A 150 4.13 4.71 -12.16
CA TYR A 150 4.12 5.69 -13.24
C TYR A 150 4.50 7.07 -12.72
N PRO A 151 5.15 7.88 -13.56
CA PRO A 151 5.40 9.30 -13.27
C PRO A 151 4.09 10.07 -13.06
N SER A 152 4.14 11.13 -12.26
CA SER A 152 3.00 12.01 -11.98
C SER A 152 2.32 12.54 -13.26
N ALA A 153 3.10 12.87 -14.28
CA ALA A 153 2.58 13.32 -15.58
C ALA A 153 1.68 12.26 -16.25
N LYS A 154 2.08 10.98 -16.22
CA LYS A 154 1.29 9.87 -16.77
C LYS A 154 -0.01 9.66 -15.99
N ILE A 155 0.05 9.78 -14.67
CA ILE A 155 -1.14 9.71 -13.80
C ILE A 155 -2.10 10.86 -14.12
N ALA A 156 -1.58 12.06 -14.36
CA ALA A 156 -2.40 13.21 -14.77
C ALA A 156 -3.12 12.98 -16.12
N GLU A 157 -2.44 12.34 -17.09
CA GLU A 157 -3.07 11.97 -18.37
C GLU A 157 -4.21 10.96 -18.15
N MET A 158 -4.02 9.99 -17.27
CA MET A 158 -5.04 9.00 -16.92
C MET A 158 -6.25 9.66 -16.22
N ALA A 159 -5.99 10.54 -15.25
CA ALA A 159 -7.04 11.19 -14.47
C ALA A 159 -7.96 12.10 -15.35
N ARG A 160 -7.43 12.65 -16.44
CA ARG A 160 -8.23 13.46 -17.39
C ARG A 160 -9.15 12.64 -18.30
N GLN A 161 -9.02 11.31 -18.33
CA GLN A 161 -9.85 10.45 -19.18
C GLN A 161 -11.25 10.21 -18.57
N THR A 162 -11.40 10.36 -17.24
CA THR A 162 -12.67 10.12 -16.56
C THR A 162 -13.26 11.42 -16.00
N ASP A 163 -14.59 11.52 -16.03
CA ASP A 163 -15.33 12.63 -15.40
C ASP A 163 -15.55 12.37 -13.89
N GLY A 164 -15.36 11.16 -13.44
CA GLY A 164 -15.47 10.79 -12.02
C GLY A 164 -14.21 11.05 -11.22
N ILE A 165 -14.22 10.67 -9.95
CA ILE A 165 -13.09 10.84 -9.04
C ILE A 165 -12.00 9.80 -9.35
N PHE A 166 -10.80 10.28 -9.61
CA PHE A 166 -9.60 9.48 -9.80
C PHE A 166 -8.82 9.40 -8.49
N VAL A 167 -8.78 8.21 -7.91
CA VAL A 167 -8.11 7.94 -6.63
C VAL A 167 -6.74 7.35 -6.89
N VAL A 168 -5.69 8.04 -6.47
CA VAL A 168 -4.33 7.51 -6.48
C VAL A 168 -4.03 6.89 -5.11
N ASP A 169 -3.99 5.55 -5.05
CA ASP A 169 -3.60 4.83 -3.83
C ASP A 169 -2.08 4.80 -3.73
N GLU A 170 -1.55 5.67 -2.91
CA GLU A 170 -0.14 5.89 -2.65
C GLU A 170 0.34 5.22 -1.35
N ALA A 171 -0.16 4.03 -1.03
CA ALA A 171 0.26 3.31 0.18
C ALA A 171 1.77 3.03 0.26
N TYR A 172 2.50 3.16 -0.86
CA TYR A 172 3.94 2.90 -0.96
C TYR A 172 4.74 4.09 -1.52
N ALA A 173 4.14 5.26 -1.68
CA ALA A 173 4.74 6.40 -2.37
C ALA A 173 6.05 6.91 -1.74
N GLU A 174 6.22 6.78 -0.41
CA GLU A 174 7.45 7.18 0.26
C GLU A 174 8.68 6.37 -0.18
N PHE A 175 8.48 5.17 -0.77
CA PHE A 175 9.57 4.34 -1.32
C PHE A 175 9.82 4.59 -2.82
N ALA A 176 9.00 5.41 -3.47
CA ALA A 176 9.09 5.75 -4.88
C ALA A 176 9.96 6.99 -5.12
N ASP A 177 10.30 7.22 -6.39
CA ASP A 177 11.05 8.41 -6.81
C ASP A 177 10.15 9.61 -6.98
N GLU A 178 8.88 9.39 -7.39
CA GLU A 178 7.85 10.40 -7.58
C GLU A 178 6.55 10.02 -6.86
N ASN A 179 5.69 11.01 -6.66
CA ASN A 179 4.34 10.84 -6.11
C ASN A 179 3.34 11.78 -6.82
N ALA A 180 2.06 11.62 -6.53
CA ALA A 180 0.97 12.34 -7.22
C ALA A 180 0.38 13.51 -6.40
N LEU A 181 1.00 13.95 -5.31
CA LEU A 181 0.42 15.00 -4.45
C LEU A 181 0.20 16.33 -5.16
N ASP A 182 1.10 16.70 -6.07
CA ASP A 182 0.97 17.94 -6.86
C ASP A 182 -0.29 17.95 -7.74
N LEU A 183 -0.80 16.77 -8.11
CA LEU A 183 -2.00 16.64 -8.91
C LEU A 183 -3.26 17.12 -8.19
N VAL A 184 -3.30 17.05 -6.86
CA VAL A 184 -4.41 17.58 -6.07
C VAL A 184 -4.58 19.09 -6.22
N HIS A 185 -3.49 19.83 -6.46
CA HIS A 185 -3.53 21.26 -6.76
C HIS A 185 -3.92 21.58 -8.20
N ARG A 186 -3.76 20.63 -9.11
CA ARG A 186 -3.88 20.84 -10.57
C ARG A 186 -5.13 20.23 -11.18
N LEU A 187 -5.74 19.25 -10.52
CA LEU A 187 -6.88 18.50 -11.04
C LEU A 187 -7.97 18.39 -9.97
N GLU A 188 -9.16 18.84 -10.31
CA GLU A 188 -10.29 18.88 -9.38
C GLU A 188 -10.91 17.52 -9.06
N ASN A 189 -10.56 16.48 -9.82
CA ASN A 189 -11.07 15.12 -9.68
C ASN A 189 -10.06 14.15 -9.07
N VAL A 190 -8.89 14.59 -8.60
CA VAL A 190 -7.88 13.71 -8.01
C VAL A 190 -7.96 13.73 -6.48
N ILE A 191 -8.01 12.53 -5.89
CA ILE A 191 -7.82 12.29 -4.47
C ILE A 191 -6.64 11.32 -4.29
N VAL A 192 -5.69 11.65 -3.43
CA VAL A 192 -4.54 10.81 -3.08
C VAL A 192 -4.80 10.13 -1.74
N VAL A 193 -4.66 8.81 -1.67
CA VAL A 193 -4.80 8.01 -0.44
C VAL A 193 -3.43 7.56 0.03
N ARG A 194 -3.11 7.73 1.31
CA ARG A 194 -1.85 7.33 1.94
C ARG A 194 -2.07 6.61 3.26
N THR A 195 -1.00 6.01 3.79
CA THR A 195 -1.03 5.33 5.09
C THR A 195 0.32 5.42 5.80
N VAL A 196 0.30 5.45 7.13
CA VAL A 196 1.52 5.33 7.95
C VAL A 196 1.93 3.88 8.19
N SER A 197 1.17 2.91 7.69
CA SER A 197 1.38 1.48 7.93
C SER A 197 2.72 0.96 7.39
N LYS A 198 3.24 1.55 6.31
CA LYS A 198 4.40 1.02 5.58
C LYS A 198 5.67 1.79 5.91
N SER A 199 5.74 3.06 5.57
CA SER A 199 6.93 3.89 5.74
C SER A 199 7.23 4.23 7.20
N TYR A 200 6.20 4.52 8.02
CA TYR A 200 6.36 4.89 9.43
C TYR A 200 6.42 3.70 10.40
N SER A 201 6.42 2.45 9.93
CA SER A 201 6.41 1.25 10.80
C SER A 201 5.22 1.16 11.75
N LEU A 202 4.08 1.71 11.35
CA LEU A 202 2.88 1.83 12.20
C LEU A 202 1.69 1.03 11.65
N ALA A 203 1.95 -0.15 11.06
CA ALA A 203 0.88 -1.02 10.55
C ALA A 203 -0.15 -1.39 11.64
N GLY A 204 0.30 -1.61 12.88
CA GLY A 204 -0.57 -1.90 14.03
C GLY A 204 -1.35 -0.70 14.56
N ALA A 205 -0.93 0.54 14.27
CA ALA A 205 -1.64 1.75 14.68
C ALA A 205 -2.85 2.08 13.80
N ARG A 206 -2.95 1.48 12.60
CA ARG A 206 -4.10 1.62 11.70
C ARG A 206 -4.47 3.07 11.37
N LEU A 207 -3.56 3.87 10.81
CA LEU A 207 -3.90 5.16 10.24
C LEU A 207 -3.68 5.18 8.72
N GLY A 208 -4.72 5.60 8.01
CA GLY A 208 -4.69 6.07 6.63
C GLY A 208 -5.26 7.47 6.54
N TYR A 209 -5.01 8.15 5.45
CA TYR A 209 -5.55 9.46 5.18
C TYR A 209 -5.72 9.69 3.68
N ALA A 210 -6.68 10.54 3.32
CA ALA A 210 -6.82 11.05 1.97
C ALA A 210 -6.51 12.54 1.92
N ILE A 211 -6.00 12.98 0.78
CA ILE A 211 -5.75 14.38 0.44
C ILE A 211 -6.46 14.65 -0.89
N GLY A 212 -7.29 15.69 -0.91
CA GLY A 212 -8.07 16.03 -2.11
C GLY A 212 -8.60 17.46 -2.08
N PRO A 213 -9.31 17.90 -3.10
CA PRO A 213 -10.03 19.18 -3.09
C PRO A 213 -11.01 19.26 -1.91
N GLU A 214 -11.05 20.40 -1.24
CA GLU A 214 -11.87 20.61 -0.03
C GLU A 214 -13.33 20.17 -0.19
N LYS A 215 -13.92 20.47 -1.35
CA LYS A 215 -15.31 20.07 -1.68
C LYS A 215 -15.54 18.56 -1.54
N TRP A 216 -14.58 17.73 -1.97
CA TRP A 216 -14.72 16.27 -1.91
C TRP A 216 -14.41 15.73 -0.51
N ILE A 217 -13.41 16.30 0.15
CA ILE A 217 -13.11 15.96 1.55
C ILE A 217 -14.30 16.27 2.46
N ALA A 218 -14.98 17.40 2.25
CA ALA A 218 -16.19 17.76 3.00
C ALA A 218 -17.32 16.72 2.81
N GLU A 219 -17.51 16.17 1.60
CA GLU A 219 -18.48 15.10 1.36
C GLU A 219 -18.09 13.81 2.10
N MET A 220 -16.80 13.44 2.09
CA MET A 220 -16.31 12.26 2.81
C MET A 220 -16.52 12.36 4.32
N PHE A 221 -16.46 13.56 4.90
CA PHE A 221 -16.77 13.77 6.32
C PHE A 221 -18.23 13.44 6.69
N LYS A 222 -19.17 13.52 5.75
CA LYS A 222 -20.58 13.19 6.00
C LYS A 222 -20.83 11.68 6.13
N THR A 223 -19.96 10.85 5.56
CA THR A 223 -20.14 9.39 5.47
C THR A 223 -19.19 8.58 6.36
N LYS A 224 -18.13 9.21 6.88
CA LYS A 224 -17.22 8.53 7.81
C LYS A 224 -17.86 8.30 9.19
N ASP A 225 -17.47 7.24 9.87
CA ASP A 225 -17.87 7.01 11.26
C ASP A 225 -17.32 8.12 12.18
N PRO A 226 -18.10 8.61 13.18
CA PRO A 226 -17.73 9.78 13.99
C PRO A 226 -16.35 9.67 14.65
N PHE A 227 -16.03 8.52 15.25
CA PHE A 227 -14.81 8.29 16.05
C PHE A 227 -13.95 7.18 15.46
N ASN A 228 -13.77 7.18 14.13
CA ASN A 228 -13.13 6.11 13.38
C ASN A 228 -11.62 5.93 13.65
N VAL A 229 -10.93 6.93 14.20
CA VAL A 229 -9.51 6.86 14.55
C VAL A 229 -9.34 6.94 16.07
N THR A 230 -8.77 5.91 16.68
CA THR A 230 -8.63 5.84 18.14
C THR A 230 -7.73 6.94 18.72
N ARG A 231 -7.96 7.32 19.98
CA ARG A 231 -7.11 8.30 20.71
C ARG A 231 -5.62 7.89 20.67
N LEU A 232 -5.34 6.61 20.94
CA LEU A 232 -3.97 6.09 20.93
C LEU A 232 -3.34 6.21 19.55
N THR A 233 -4.07 5.85 18.48
CA THR A 233 -3.61 6.04 17.10
C THR A 233 -3.28 7.50 16.81
N GLN A 234 -4.17 8.43 17.18
CA GLN A 234 -3.93 9.85 16.96
C GLN A 234 -2.64 10.32 17.65
N SER A 235 -2.42 9.94 18.91
CA SER A 235 -1.24 10.33 19.69
C SER A 235 0.05 9.75 19.14
N VAL A 236 0.10 8.44 18.83
CA VAL A 236 1.34 7.78 18.35
C VAL A 236 1.71 8.25 16.95
N VAL A 237 0.73 8.49 16.08
CA VAL A 237 0.99 8.99 14.73
C VAL A 237 1.44 10.44 14.77
N ALA A 238 0.82 11.31 15.59
CA ALA A 238 1.27 12.68 15.78
C ALA A 238 2.73 12.76 16.25
N ALA A 239 3.18 11.82 17.09
CA ALA A 239 4.58 11.70 17.52
C ALA A 239 5.50 11.24 16.38
N ALA A 240 5.08 10.23 15.61
CA ALA A 240 5.87 9.71 14.49
C ALA A 240 6.07 10.75 13.39
N LEU A 241 5.03 11.55 13.07
CA LEU A 241 5.11 12.62 12.07
C LEU A 241 6.15 13.71 12.42
N LYS A 242 6.52 13.87 13.69
CA LYS A 242 7.58 14.80 14.13
C LYS A 242 9.00 14.28 13.84
N ASP A 243 9.17 13.01 13.51
CA ASP A 243 10.46 12.37 13.34
C ASP A 243 10.73 11.96 11.88
N GLN A 244 10.90 12.97 11.05
CA GLN A 244 11.17 12.79 9.62
C GLN A 244 12.59 12.23 9.35
N GLU A 245 13.50 12.35 10.32
CA GLU A 245 14.86 11.80 10.19
C GLU A 245 14.84 10.27 10.24
N THR A 246 14.16 9.68 11.23
CA THR A 246 13.98 8.23 11.32
C THR A 246 13.28 7.69 10.08
N LEU A 247 12.22 8.36 9.61
CA LEU A 247 11.51 7.99 8.39
C LEU A 247 12.45 7.92 7.18
N ARG A 248 13.18 9.01 6.88
CA ARG A 248 14.10 9.07 5.74
C ARG A 248 15.19 8.02 5.80
N ARG A 249 15.79 7.80 6.97
CA ARG A 249 16.82 6.77 7.18
C ARG A 249 16.28 5.38 6.86
N GLN A 250 15.11 5.01 7.37
CA GLN A 250 14.51 3.69 7.12
C GLN A 250 14.12 3.50 5.64
N ILE A 251 13.57 4.52 5.01
CA ILE A 251 13.27 4.49 3.56
C ILE A 251 14.54 4.24 2.75
N SER A 252 15.63 4.96 3.05
CA SER A 252 16.94 4.77 2.38
C SER A 252 17.44 3.33 2.52
N GLN A 253 17.42 2.79 3.73
CA GLN A 253 17.87 1.42 4.01
C GLN A 253 17.03 0.38 3.24
N ILE A 254 15.71 0.56 3.18
CA ILE A 254 14.82 -0.34 2.43
C ILE A 254 15.08 -0.23 0.92
N ARG A 255 15.23 0.98 0.39
CA ARG A 255 15.52 1.21 -1.04
C ARG A 255 16.88 0.61 -1.44
N GLU A 256 17.90 0.80 -0.63
CA GLU A 256 19.25 0.23 -0.84
C GLU A 256 19.21 -1.31 -0.82
N THR A 257 18.53 -1.89 0.18
CA THR A 257 18.37 -3.35 0.30
C THR A 257 17.57 -3.91 -0.88
N ARG A 258 16.48 -3.24 -1.29
CA ARG A 258 15.70 -3.59 -2.49
C ARG A 258 16.57 -3.61 -3.74
N GLY A 259 17.33 -2.54 -3.96
CA GLY A 259 18.20 -2.41 -5.13
C GLY A 259 19.29 -3.48 -5.18
N TRP A 260 19.95 -3.72 -4.05
CA TRP A 260 20.95 -4.78 -3.92
C TRP A 260 20.33 -6.16 -4.16
N PHE A 261 19.27 -6.53 -3.43
CA PHE A 261 18.65 -7.84 -3.54
C PHE A 261 18.13 -8.11 -4.96
N SER A 262 17.59 -7.08 -5.62
CA SER A 262 17.13 -7.19 -7.00
C SER A 262 18.28 -7.50 -7.98
N ARG A 263 19.45 -6.87 -7.82
CA ARG A 263 20.63 -7.16 -8.66
C ARG A 263 21.15 -8.57 -8.45
N GLU A 264 21.35 -8.95 -7.18
CA GLU A 264 21.87 -10.29 -6.85
C GLU A 264 20.92 -11.40 -7.31
N SER A 265 19.61 -11.23 -7.11
CA SER A 265 18.64 -12.24 -7.58
C SER A 265 18.58 -12.35 -9.11
N LYS A 266 18.68 -11.22 -9.82
CA LYS A 266 18.76 -11.21 -11.29
C LYS A 266 20.02 -11.90 -11.79
N SER A 267 21.17 -11.74 -11.14
CA SER A 267 22.43 -12.43 -11.51
C SER A 267 22.34 -13.95 -11.35
N LEU A 268 21.43 -14.44 -10.51
CA LEU A 268 21.11 -15.85 -10.36
C LEU A 268 20.09 -16.37 -11.41
N GLY A 269 19.56 -15.50 -12.29
CA GLY A 269 18.57 -15.87 -13.29
C GLY A 269 17.09 -15.70 -12.85
N TYR A 270 16.83 -15.22 -11.63
CA TYR A 270 15.46 -14.88 -11.23
C TYR A 270 14.97 -13.63 -11.95
N ARG A 271 13.69 -13.59 -12.28
CA ARG A 271 13.05 -12.42 -12.90
C ARG A 271 12.45 -11.53 -11.82
N ILE A 272 12.70 -10.23 -11.91
CA ILE A 272 12.14 -9.22 -11.01
C ILE A 272 11.61 -8.07 -11.85
N ILE A 273 10.33 -7.76 -11.67
CA ILE A 273 9.70 -6.56 -12.20
C ILE A 273 10.25 -5.35 -11.42
N PRO A 274 10.68 -4.28 -12.08
CA PRO A 274 11.16 -3.08 -11.40
C PRO A 274 10.13 -2.56 -10.40
N SER A 275 10.55 -2.42 -9.14
CA SER A 275 9.65 -2.01 -8.06
C SER A 275 10.07 -0.68 -7.46
N GLN A 276 9.08 0.15 -7.18
CA GLN A 276 9.18 1.42 -6.44
C GLN A 276 8.54 1.31 -5.02
N ALA A 277 8.16 0.10 -4.58
CA ALA A 277 7.55 -0.17 -3.27
C ALA A 277 8.55 -0.76 -2.27
N ASN A 278 8.11 -1.08 -1.04
CA ASN A 278 8.91 -1.83 -0.06
C ASN A 278 8.84 -3.35 -0.25
N PHE A 279 8.55 -3.80 -1.45
CA PHE A 279 8.51 -5.21 -1.86
C PHE A 279 8.92 -5.35 -3.32
N ILE A 280 9.13 -6.57 -3.76
CA ILE A 280 9.34 -6.94 -5.15
C ILE A 280 8.38 -8.06 -5.55
N PHE A 281 8.11 -8.18 -6.85
CA PHE A 281 7.51 -9.38 -7.43
C PHE A 281 8.62 -10.23 -8.04
N LEU A 282 8.87 -11.40 -7.43
CA LEU A 282 9.99 -12.27 -7.70
C LEU A 282 9.48 -13.54 -8.40
N GLN A 283 10.03 -13.85 -9.57
CA GLN A 283 9.67 -15.00 -10.37
C GLN A 283 10.88 -15.95 -10.52
N PRO A 284 10.71 -17.28 -10.39
CA PRO A 284 11.78 -18.22 -10.68
C PRO A 284 12.16 -18.20 -12.16
N PRO A 285 13.34 -18.73 -12.55
CA PRO A 285 13.79 -18.76 -13.94
C PRO A 285 12.79 -19.41 -14.89
N GLN A 286 12.18 -20.50 -14.47
CA GLN A 286 11.17 -21.23 -15.25
C GLN A 286 9.76 -20.68 -15.00
N LYS A 287 9.06 -20.28 -16.07
CA LYS A 287 7.64 -19.88 -16.03
C LYS A 287 6.73 -21.03 -15.58
N GLY A 288 5.55 -20.70 -15.04
CA GLY A 288 4.55 -21.68 -14.57
C GLY A 288 4.92 -22.39 -13.26
N ARG A 289 5.96 -21.93 -12.57
CA ARG A 289 6.45 -22.56 -11.33
C ARG A 289 6.18 -21.74 -10.06
N GLY A 290 5.38 -20.68 -10.14
CA GLY A 290 5.19 -19.77 -9.00
C GLY A 290 4.64 -20.43 -7.74
N ILE A 291 3.67 -21.35 -7.84
CA ILE A 291 3.15 -22.08 -6.68
C ILE A 291 4.23 -22.99 -6.05
N LYS A 292 4.98 -23.73 -6.86
CA LYS A 292 6.08 -24.57 -6.36
C LYS A 292 7.19 -23.74 -5.71
N PHE A 293 7.45 -22.55 -6.28
CA PHE A 293 8.41 -21.61 -5.71
C PHE A 293 7.95 -21.09 -4.36
N TYR A 294 6.66 -20.72 -4.23
CA TYR A 294 6.07 -20.35 -2.95
C TYR A 294 6.19 -21.46 -1.91
N GLU A 295 5.86 -22.70 -2.27
CA GLU A 295 5.95 -23.86 -1.37
C GLU A 295 7.40 -24.15 -0.94
N ALA A 296 8.36 -24.02 -1.87
CA ALA A 296 9.78 -24.18 -1.59
C ALA A 296 10.33 -23.13 -0.62
N LEU A 297 9.91 -21.86 -0.74
CA LEU A 297 10.23 -20.79 0.21
C LEU A 297 9.59 -21.06 1.58
N PHE A 298 8.33 -21.46 1.59
CA PHE A 298 7.59 -21.79 2.82
C PHE A 298 8.25 -22.93 3.61
N ALA A 299 8.66 -24.00 2.91
CA ALA A 299 9.38 -25.13 3.52
C ALA A 299 10.71 -24.70 4.19
N ARG A 300 11.31 -23.61 3.69
CA ARG A 300 12.55 -23.00 4.23
C ARG A 300 12.28 -21.85 5.19
N LYS A 301 11.04 -21.79 5.73
CA LYS A 301 10.63 -20.80 6.73
C LYS A 301 10.67 -19.35 6.24
N ILE A 302 10.47 -19.12 4.95
CA ILE A 302 10.30 -17.78 4.36
C ILE A 302 8.85 -17.62 3.97
N LEU A 303 8.17 -16.66 4.59
CA LEU A 303 6.78 -16.31 4.26
C LEU A 303 6.76 -15.24 3.17
N ALA A 304 6.45 -15.66 1.94
CA ALA A 304 6.13 -14.78 0.82
C ALA A 304 4.60 -14.71 0.59
N ARG A 305 4.14 -13.93 -0.37
CA ARG A 305 2.74 -13.88 -0.79
C ARG A 305 2.60 -14.41 -2.22
N TYR A 306 1.87 -15.49 -2.38
CA TYR A 306 1.44 -16.02 -3.68
C TYR A 306 0.05 -15.52 -4.04
N TYR A 307 -0.21 -15.34 -5.34
CA TYR A 307 -1.50 -14.96 -5.89
C TYR A 307 -1.88 -15.91 -7.01
N ASP A 308 -3.03 -16.58 -6.87
CA ASP A 308 -3.60 -17.42 -7.93
C ASP A 308 -4.54 -16.57 -8.80
N GLU A 309 -3.95 -15.55 -9.43
CA GLU A 309 -4.66 -14.60 -10.29
C GLU A 309 -3.92 -14.45 -11.62
N PRO A 310 -4.63 -14.23 -12.74
CA PRO A 310 -3.99 -14.08 -14.05
C PRO A 310 -2.89 -13.02 -14.06
N GLY A 311 -1.71 -13.40 -14.56
CA GLY A 311 -0.52 -12.55 -14.63
C GLY A 311 0.33 -12.53 -13.35
N LEU A 312 -0.12 -13.16 -12.24
CA LEU A 312 0.62 -13.24 -10.98
C LEU A 312 1.06 -14.67 -10.61
N GLN A 313 0.58 -15.68 -11.32
CA GLN A 313 0.79 -17.09 -11.00
C GLN A 313 2.25 -17.55 -11.16
N ASP A 314 3.08 -16.78 -11.87
CA ASP A 314 4.48 -17.12 -12.15
C ASP A 314 5.46 -16.74 -11.03
N GLY A 315 5.01 -16.10 -9.97
CA GLY A 315 5.92 -15.62 -8.94
C GLY A 315 5.26 -15.38 -7.57
N VAL A 316 6.02 -14.72 -6.72
CA VAL A 316 5.59 -14.33 -5.38
C VAL A 316 5.91 -12.85 -5.11
N ARG A 317 5.07 -12.18 -4.33
CA ARG A 317 5.43 -10.89 -3.76
C ARG A 317 6.25 -11.11 -2.49
N LEU A 318 7.41 -10.50 -2.43
CA LEU A 318 8.34 -10.60 -1.32
C LEU A 318 8.61 -9.20 -0.75
N THR A 319 8.27 -8.99 0.51
CA THR A 319 8.60 -7.76 1.25
C THR A 319 10.11 -7.62 1.39
N ILE A 320 10.62 -6.41 1.37
CA ILE A 320 12.04 -6.14 1.67
C ILE A 320 12.21 -6.08 3.18
N GLY A 321 12.87 -7.08 3.72
CA GLY A 321 13.28 -7.19 5.11
C GLY A 321 14.56 -6.41 5.42
N LYS A 322 15.12 -6.62 6.61
CA LYS A 322 16.47 -6.15 6.94
C LYS A 322 17.51 -6.80 6.03
N ARG A 323 18.68 -6.19 5.96
CA ARG A 323 19.77 -6.68 5.11
C ARG A 323 20.09 -8.16 5.38
N GLU A 324 20.22 -8.54 6.64
CA GLU A 324 20.57 -9.89 7.08
C GLU A 324 19.46 -10.91 6.71
N GLU A 325 18.19 -10.52 6.80
CA GLU A 325 17.06 -11.35 6.39
C GLU A 325 17.10 -11.59 4.87
N MET A 326 17.36 -10.53 4.09
CA MET A 326 17.44 -10.63 2.64
C MET A 326 18.68 -11.40 2.15
N GLU A 327 19.81 -11.37 2.88
CA GLU A 327 20.98 -12.23 2.66
C GLU A 327 20.62 -13.70 2.86
N ARG A 328 19.87 -14.01 3.93
CA ARG A 328 19.39 -15.38 4.15
C ARG A 328 18.43 -15.82 3.02
N VAL A 329 17.53 -14.96 2.58
CA VAL A 329 16.66 -15.26 1.44
C VAL A 329 17.50 -15.51 0.18
N LEU A 330 18.49 -14.69 -0.11
CA LEU A 330 19.37 -14.85 -1.27
C LEU A 330 20.12 -16.20 -1.23
N GLN A 331 20.57 -16.61 -0.05
CA GLN A 331 21.18 -17.93 0.14
C GLN A 331 20.19 -19.06 -0.21
N VAL A 332 18.95 -18.95 0.24
CA VAL A 332 17.89 -19.92 -0.11
C VAL A 332 17.59 -19.91 -1.61
N LEU A 333 17.61 -18.75 -2.28
CA LEU A 333 17.43 -18.67 -3.71
C LEU A 333 18.55 -19.41 -4.48
N LYS A 334 19.82 -19.35 -4.01
CA LYS A 334 20.94 -20.11 -4.57
C LYS A 334 20.73 -21.62 -4.41
N GLU A 335 20.28 -22.06 -3.24
CA GLU A 335 19.99 -23.48 -2.96
C GLU A 335 18.83 -24.01 -3.82
N LEU A 336 17.82 -23.20 -4.10
CA LEU A 336 16.66 -23.55 -4.91
C LEU A 336 16.91 -23.51 -6.41
N LEU A 337 17.93 -22.80 -6.86
CA LEU A 337 18.17 -22.54 -8.27
C LEU A 337 18.21 -23.82 -9.14
N PRO A 338 18.87 -24.93 -8.74
CA PRO A 338 18.86 -26.17 -9.53
C PRO A 338 17.46 -26.75 -9.76
N GLU A 339 16.53 -26.59 -8.80
CA GLU A 339 15.15 -27.08 -8.88
C GLU A 339 14.33 -26.33 -9.94
N PHE A 340 14.75 -25.09 -10.31
CA PHE A 340 14.04 -24.20 -11.21
C PHE A 340 14.80 -23.92 -12.54
N LEU A 341 15.97 -24.51 -12.75
CA LEU A 341 16.71 -24.47 -14.01
C LEU A 341 16.50 -25.75 -14.82
N SER A 342 16.19 -26.88 -14.18
CA SER A 342 15.96 -28.14 -14.85
C SER A 342 14.65 -28.12 -15.65
N ALA A 343 14.69 -28.51 -16.91
CA ALA A 343 13.59 -28.53 -17.84
C ALA A 343 12.44 -29.45 -17.43
#